data_fd4492c472da5554607301b4950b7d04
#
_entry.id   fd4492c472da5554607301b4950b7d04
#
_cell.length_a   1.000
_cell.length_b   1.000
_cell.length_c   1.000
_cell.angle_alpha   90.00
_cell.angle_beta   90.00
_cell.angle_gamma   90.00
#
_symmetry.space_group_name_H-M   'P 1'
#
loop_
_entity.id
_entity.type
_entity.pdbx_description
1 polymer ?
#
loop_
_entity_poly.entity_id
_entity_poly.type
_entity_poly.pdbx_seq_one_letter_code
_entity_poly.pdbx_strand_id
1 'polypeptide(L)'
;YVVTADTSEGVGRDYSVCAVIDVSESPYGLVAKYRHNIIPPLLFAKTVWNIATYYNEAVVVVESNSVGSIVCNELWYTYEYENMITSKAFDGENRVSGAAKSQPGVRTTVRTKAIGCSNLKSLIEGDMLIVEDFDTIQEFAVFCAKGKSYEAVKGKTDDCVMALVVFAWFANEPYFAEMVDLNVRNILRDQLESMAEFDMLTVYFDDGLDTSAETLPI
;
A
#
# COMPACT_ATOMS: atom_id res chain seq x y z
N TYR A 1 -2.44 5.05 -1.07
CA TYR A 1 -2.63 3.62 -0.76
C TYR A 1 -1.38 2.81 -1.10
N VAL A 2 -1.22 1.70 -0.39
CA VAL A 2 -0.23 0.67 -0.71
C VAL A 2 -0.96 -0.63 -1.00
N VAL A 3 -0.60 -1.28 -2.09
CA VAL A 3 -1.12 -2.59 -2.47
C VAL A 3 0.00 -3.62 -2.32
N THR A 4 -0.18 -4.60 -1.46
CA THR A 4 0.78 -5.70 -1.31
C THR A 4 0.22 -7.00 -1.87
N ALA A 5 1.05 -7.80 -2.50
CA ALA A 5 0.61 -9.05 -3.10
C ALA A 5 1.55 -10.22 -2.77
N ASP A 6 0.94 -11.30 -2.29
CA ASP A 6 1.53 -12.62 -2.14
C ASP A 6 0.90 -13.56 -3.18
N THR A 7 1.72 -14.25 -3.95
CA THR A 7 1.29 -14.99 -5.14
C THR A 7 1.47 -16.48 -4.99
N SER A 8 0.40 -17.25 -5.18
CA SER A 8 0.40 -18.71 -5.26
C SER A 8 0.38 -19.24 -6.71
N GLU A 9 0.60 -20.53 -6.86
CA GLU A 9 0.56 -21.21 -8.16
C GLU A 9 -0.86 -21.30 -8.79
N GLY A 10 -1.92 -21.03 -8.02
CA GLY A 10 -3.29 -21.12 -8.49
C GLY A 10 -3.79 -22.56 -8.70
N VAL A 11 -3.27 -23.52 -7.93
CA VAL A 11 -3.61 -24.95 -8.01
C VAL A 11 -4.56 -25.45 -6.91
N GLY A 12 -5.18 -24.52 -6.19
CA GLY A 12 -6.19 -24.82 -5.17
C GLY A 12 -5.62 -25.17 -3.79
N ARG A 13 -4.33 -24.88 -3.55
CA ARG A 13 -3.66 -25.08 -2.25
C ARG A 13 -3.57 -23.75 -1.51
N ASP A 14 -2.53 -22.99 -1.79
CA ASP A 14 -2.29 -21.68 -1.20
C ASP A 14 -3.07 -20.61 -1.97
N TYR A 15 -3.36 -19.48 -1.35
CA TYR A 15 -4.09 -18.39 -1.96
C TYR A 15 -3.15 -17.34 -2.55
N SER A 16 -3.50 -16.81 -3.70
CA SER A 16 -2.99 -15.50 -4.13
C SER A 16 -3.79 -14.43 -3.41
N VAL A 17 -3.10 -13.57 -2.68
CA VAL A 17 -3.70 -12.50 -1.87
C VAL A 17 -3.16 -11.16 -2.32
N CYS A 18 -4.07 -10.19 -2.48
CA CYS A 18 -3.76 -8.79 -2.67
C CYS A 18 -4.44 -8.00 -1.55
N ALA A 19 -3.66 -7.29 -0.74
CA ALA A 19 -4.13 -6.45 0.35
C ALA A 19 -3.92 -4.98 0.01
N VAL A 20 -4.94 -4.16 0.25
CA VAL A 20 -4.90 -2.70 0.07
C VAL A 20 -4.88 -2.04 1.43
N ILE A 21 -3.87 -1.25 1.68
CA ILE A 21 -3.67 -0.56 2.94
C ILE A 21 -3.78 0.95 2.69
N ASP A 22 -4.67 1.61 3.43
CA ASP A 22 -4.72 3.06 3.51
C ASP A 22 -3.59 3.54 4.41
N VAL A 23 -2.74 4.40 3.86
CA VAL A 23 -1.57 4.97 4.55
C VAL A 23 -1.62 6.50 4.56
N SER A 24 -2.79 7.08 4.25
CA SER A 24 -2.97 8.55 4.23
C SER A 24 -2.88 9.15 5.63
N GLU A 25 -3.34 8.43 6.64
CA GLU A 25 -3.31 8.84 8.04
C GLU A 25 -2.93 7.66 8.94
N SER A 26 -2.48 7.94 10.14
CA SER A 26 -2.25 6.93 11.19
C SER A 26 -3.45 6.90 12.14
N PRO A 27 -3.93 5.73 12.55
CA PRO A 27 -3.46 4.38 12.19
C PRO A 27 -3.75 3.99 10.74
N TYR A 28 -2.85 3.21 10.12
CA TYR A 28 -3.09 2.62 8.80
C TYR A 28 -4.23 1.62 8.83
N GLY A 29 -4.93 1.42 7.72
CA GLY A 29 -6.08 0.52 7.66
C GLY A 29 -6.01 -0.49 6.52
N LEU A 30 -6.29 -1.77 6.77
CA LEU A 30 -6.58 -2.73 5.71
C LEU A 30 -7.99 -2.44 5.18
N VAL A 31 -8.08 -1.76 4.02
CA VAL A 31 -9.36 -1.27 3.45
C VAL A 31 -9.96 -2.18 2.39
N ALA A 32 -9.16 -3.03 1.77
CA ALA A 32 -9.64 -4.04 0.83
C ALA A 32 -8.70 -5.24 0.76
N LYS A 33 -9.28 -6.39 0.39
CA LYS A 33 -8.56 -7.63 0.17
C LYS A 33 -9.14 -8.39 -1.01
N TYR A 34 -8.28 -8.92 -1.84
CA TYR A 34 -8.62 -9.96 -2.81
C TYR A 34 -7.91 -11.25 -2.42
N ARG A 35 -8.62 -12.39 -2.44
CA ARG A 35 -8.08 -13.70 -2.06
C ARG A 35 -8.65 -14.78 -2.95
N HIS A 36 -7.79 -15.57 -3.62
CA HIS A 36 -8.23 -16.62 -4.54
C HIS A 36 -7.16 -17.70 -4.72
N ASN A 37 -7.52 -18.98 -4.68
CA ASN A 37 -6.56 -20.10 -4.70
C ASN A 37 -6.45 -20.86 -6.03
N ILE A 38 -7.26 -20.50 -7.03
CA ILE A 38 -7.20 -21.11 -8.36
C ILE A 38 -6.97 -20.09 -9.48
N ILE A 39 -6.67 -18.83 -9.14
CA ILE A 39 -6.36 -17.81 -10.14
C ILE A 39 -4.94 -18.03 -10.68
N PRO A 40 -4.76 -18.13 -12.02
CA PRO A 40 -3.41 -18.18 -12.60
C PRO A 40 -2.64 -16.88 -12.33
N PRO A 41 -1.30 -16.93 -12.14
CA PRO A 41 -0.49 -15.75 -11.84
C PRO A 41 -0.64 -14.59 -12.82
N LEU A 42 -0.78 -14.86 -14.13
CA LEU A 42 -1.00 -13.83 -15.15
C LEU A 42 -2.34 -13.09 -14.97
N LEU A 43 -3.41 -13.81 -14.62
CA LEU A 43 -4.70 -13.19 -14.33
C LEU A 43 -4.69 -12.47 -12.97
N PHE A 44 -3.92 -12.99 -12.02
CA PHE A 44 -3.73 -12.31 -10.75
C PHE A 44 -2.99 -10.97 -10.93
N ALA A 45 -1.99 -10.90 -11.81
CA ALA A 45 -1.33 -9.65 -12.16
C ALA A 45 -2.31 -8.59 -12.67
N LYS A 46 -3.25 -9.00 -13.56
CA LYS A 46 -4.31 -8.11 -14.04
C LYS A 46 -5.22 -7.63 -12.90
N THR A 47 -5.53 -8.52 -11.95
CA THR A 47 -6.34 -8.17 -10.78
C THR A 47 -5.62 -7.16 -9.91
N VAL A 48 -4.33 -7.37 -9.62
CA VAL A 48 -3.50 -6.42 -8.85
C VAL A 48 -3.43 -5.07 -9.55
N TRP A 49 -3.20 -5.05 -10.86
CA TRP A 49 -3.18 -3.83 -11.66
C TRP A 49 -4.51 -3.07 -11.57
N ASN A 50 -5.65 -3.74 -11.76
CA ASN A 50 -6.97 -3.11 -11.67
C ASN A 50 -7.22 -2.53 -10.27
N ILE A 51 -6.85 -3.26 -9.21
CA ILE A 51 -7.02 -2.81 -7.83
C ILE A 51 -6.13 -1.59 -7.57
N ALA A 52 -4.86 -1.65 -7.95
CA ALA A 52 -3.92 -0.56 -7.72
C ALA A 52 -4.34 0.72 -8.45
N THR A 53 -4.79 0.60 -9.70
CA THR A 53 -5.32 1.74 -10.47
C THR A 53 -6.59 2.31 -9.84
N TYR A 54 -7.52 1.45 -9.39
CA TYR A 54 -8.75 1.89 -8.71
C TYR A 54 -8.45 2.66 -7.40
N TYR A 55 -7.42 2.24 -6.65
CA TYR A 55 -6.97 2.89 -5.43
C TYR A 55 -5.94 4.00 -5.70
N ASN A 56 -6.22 4.84 -6.68
CA ASN A 56 -5.47 6.06 -7.01
C ASN A 56 -4.01 5.79 -7.35
N GLU A 57 -3.77 4.88 -8.27
CA GLU A 57 -2.42 4.47 -8.69
C GLU A 57 -1.53 4.09 -7.49
N ALA A 58 -2.06 3.23 -6.62
CA ALA A 58 -1.43 2.83 -5.37
C ALA A 58 -0.02 2.29 -5.58
N VAL A 59 0.87 2.50 -4.60
CA VAL A 59 2.20 1.88 -4.63
C VAL A 59 2.08 0.37 -4.49
N VAL A 60 2.61 -0.39 -5.46
CA VAL A 60 2.51 -1.86 -5.50
C VAL A 60 3.79 -2.51 -4.99
N VAL A 61 3.65 -3.42 -4.04
CA VAL A 61 4.73 -4.23 -3.46
C VAL A 61 4.39 -5.70 -3.64
N VAL A 62 5.01 -6.36 -4.60
CA VAL A 62 4.79 -7.79 -4.87
C VAL A 62 5.97 -8.61 -4.38
N GLU A 63 5.71 -9.71 -3.68
CA GLU A 63 6.74 -10.71 -3.39
C GLU A 63 7.17 -11.41 -4.69
N SER A 64 8.45 -11.26 -5.06
CA SER A 64 9.00 -11.75 -6.33
C SER A 64 9.53 -13.19 -6.29
N ASN A 65 9.36 -13.90 -5.17
CA ASN A 65 9.79 -15.29 -5.05
C ASN A 65 8.93 -16.21 -5.92
N SER A 66 9.55 -17.27 -6.47
CA SER A 66 8.83 -18.31 -7.23
C SER A 66 7.93 -17.71 -8.31
N VAL A 67 6.63 -18.01 -8.27
CA VAL A 67 5.63 -17.54 -9.24
C VAL A 67 5.31 -16.05 -9.13
N GLY A 68 5.64 -15.41 -8.02
CA GLY A 68 5.48 -13.96 -7.86
C GLY A 68 6.29 -13.15 -8.87
N SER A 69 7.42 -13.69 -9.35
CA SER A 69 8.19 -13.08 -10.44
C SER A 69 7.40 -12.92 -11.74
N ILE A 70 6.42 -13.81 -12.01
CA ILE A 70 5.54 -13.71 -13.18
C ILE A 70 4.63 -12.49 -13.03
N VAL A 71 4.04 -12.30 -11.84
CA VAL A 71 3.19 -11.14 -11.52
C VAL A 71 3.99 -9.85 -11.63
N CYS A 72 5.20 -9.83 -11.05
CA CYS A 72 6.09 -8.68 -11.13
C CYS A 72 6.43 -8.28 -12.57
N ASN A 73 6.79 -9.26 -13.40
CA ASN A 73 7.14 -9.01 -14.80
C ASN A 73 5.93 -8.54 -15.61
N GLU A 74 4.76 -9.13 -15.38
CA GLU A 74 3.53 -8.75 -16.06
C GLU A 74 3.13 -7.31 -15.73
N LEU A 75 3.18 -6.93 -14.45
CA LEU A 75 2.91 -5.55 -14.01
C LEU A 75 3.91 -4.56 -14.63
N TRP A 76 5.19 -4.91 -14.61
CA TRP A 76 6.26 -4.00 -15.04
C TRP A 76 6.37 -3.86 -16.56
N TYR A 77 6.31 -4.97 -17.31
CA TYR A 77 6.58 -4.96 -18.75
C TYR A 77 5.32 -4.96 -19.61
N THR A 78 4.19 -5.52 -19.14
CA THR A 78 2.96 -5.60 -19.93
C THR A 78 1.99 -4.49 -19.57
N TYR A 79 1.79 -4.21 -18.27
CA TYR A 79 0.93 -3.12 -17.83
C TYR A 79 1.67 -1.80 -17.64
N GLU A 80 3.02 -1.79 -17.76
CA GLU A 80 3.87 -0.60 -17.60
C GLU A 80 3.55 0.17 -16.31
N TYR A 81 3.30 -0.57 -15.21
CA TYR A 81 2.90 0.02 -13.94
C TYR A 81 4.09 0.63 -13.22
N GLU A 82 4.22 1.96 -13.27
CA GLU A 82 5.39 2.68 -12.77
C GLU A 82 5.47 2.76 -11.23
N ASN A 83 4.31 2.78 -10.54
CA ASN A 83 4.24 2.83 -9.07
C ASN A 83 4.50 1.47 -8.42
N MET A 84 5.50 0.75 -8.90
CA MET A 84 5.88 -0.55 -8.38
C MET A 84 7.25 -0.51 -7.71
N ILE A 85 7.34 -1.10 -6.52
CA ILE A 85 8.61 -1.22 -5.81
C ILE A 85 9.53 -2.20 -6.53
N THR A 86 10.80 -1.78 -6.68
CA THR A 86 11.85 -2.58 -7.31
C THR A 86 12.97 -2.86 -6.34
N SER A 87 13.68 -3.97 -6.52
CA SER A 87 14.77 -4.42 -5.63
C SER A 87 15.91 -3.40 -5.45
N LYS A 88 16.08 -2.45 -6.36
CA LYS A 88 17.06 -1.36 -6.22
C LYS A 88 16.65 -0.27 -5.23
N ALA A 89 15.36 -0.10 -4.97
CA ALA A 89 14.88 0.89 -4.02
C ALA A 89 15.40 0.61 -2.58
N PHE A 90 15.88 -0.62 -2.33
CA PHE A 90 16.22 -1.11 -0.99
C PHE A 90 17.71 -1.36 -0.74
N ASP A 91 18.57 -1.34 -1.77
CA ASP A 91 20.00 -1.64 -1.57
C ASP A 91 20.80 -0.48 -0.94
N GLY A 92 20.15 0.64 -0.57
CA GLY A 92 20.73 1.73 0.23
C GLY A 92 22.06 2.32 -0.29
N GLU A 93 22.58 1.80 -1.37
CA GLU A 93 23.81 2.25 -1.99
C GLU A 93 23.49 3.09 -3.22
N ASN A 94 23.62 4.41 -3.03
CA ASN A 94 23.78 5.36 -4.12
C ASN A 94 25.01 5.00 -4.96
N ARG A 95 24.94 3.97 -5.79
CA ARG A 95 25.98 3.66 -6.76
C ARG A 95 25.55 4.12 -8.13
N VAL A 96 26.06 5.28 -8.45
CA VAL A 96 26.39 5.65 -9.83
C VAL A 96 27.45 4.68 -10.29
N SER A 97 27.07 3.51 -10.76
CA SER A 97 27.92 2.63 -11.56
C SER A 97 27.13 1.49 -12.17
N GLY A 98 27.05 1.52 -13.51
CA GLY A 98 26.86 0.40 -14.41
C GLY A 98 25.69 -0.54 -14.14
N ALA A 99 24.57 -0.34 -14.86
CA ALA A 99 23.66 -1.36 -15.40
C ALA A 99 23.34 -2.64 -14.56
N ALA A 100 23.21 -2.55 -13.24
CA ALA A 100 22.47 -3.57 -12.52
C ALA A 100 20.98 -3.32 -12.80
N LYS A 101 20.36 -4.19 -13.59
CA LYS A 101 18.92 -4.11 -13.91
C LYS A 101 18.12 -4.14 -12.61
N SER A 102 17.35 -3.06 -12.38
CA SER A 102 16.33 -3.05 -11.34
C SER A 102 15.38 -4.21 -11.61
N GLN A 103 15.21 -5.12 -10.66
CA GLN A 103 14.24 -6.19 -10.78
C GLN A 103 12.93 -5.77 -10.12
N PRO A 104 11.78 -5.87 -10.79
CA PRO A 104 10.51 -5.53 -10.21
C PRO A 104 10.16 -6.49 -9.06
N GLY A 105 9.52 -5.94 -8.02
CA GLY A 105 9.14 -6.66 -6.83
C GLY A 105 10.23 -6.79 -5.77
N VAL A 106 9.85 -7.40 -4.65
CA VAL A 106 10.67 -7.56 -3.46
C VAL A 106 10.94 -9.04 -3.21
N ARG A 107 12.20 -9.39 -3.01
CA ARG A 107 12.57 -10.76 -2.69
C ARG A 107 12.48 -10.99 -1.18
N THR A 108 11.56 -11.85 -0.76
CA THR A 108 11.44 -12.27 0.63
C THR A 108 12.49 -13.35 0.94
N THR A 109 13.32 -13.05 1.93
CA THR A 109 14.30 -13.97 2.53
C THR A 109 13.87 -14.29 3.96
N VAL A 110 14.52 -15.27 4.61
CA VAL A 110 14.29 -15.55 6.05
C VAL A 110 14.47 -14.29 6.89
N ARG A 111 15.44 -13.44 6.55
CA ARG A 111 15.71 -12.20 7.27
C ARG A 111 14.61 -11.15 7.03
N THR A 112 14.23 -10.90 5.79
CA THR A 112 13.18 -9.92 5.47
C THR A 112 11.82 -10.36 6.01
N LYS A 113 11.50 -11.67 5.97
CA LYS A 113 10.30 -12.23 6.60
C LYS A 113 10.30 -12.00 8.12
N ALA A 114 11.42 -12.27 8.80
CA ALA A 114 11.54 -12.05 10.25
C ALA A 114 11.38 -10.57 10.63
N ILE A 115 11.97 -9.65 9.86
CA ILE A 115 11.80 -8.20 10.04
C ILE A 115 10.35 -7.81 9.83
N GLY A 116 9.72 -8.24 8.73
CA GLY A 116 8.33 -7.97 8.43
C GLY A 116 7.38 -8.48 9.52
N CYS A 117 7.57 -9.70 10.03
CA CYS A 117 6.78 -10.25 11.14
C CYS A 117 6.95 -9.44 12.42
N SER A 118 8.19 -9.03 12.76
CA SER A 118 8.45 -8.20 13.94
C SER A 118 7.78 -6.82 13.81
N ASN A 119 7.88 -6.19 12.64
CA ASN A 119 7.26 -4.89 12.39
C ASN A 119 5.73 -4.99 12.38
N LEU A 120 5.16 -6.04 11.76
CA LEU A 120 3.72 -6.27 11.75
C LEU A 120 3.18 -6.40 13.18
N LYS A 121 3.89 -7.17 14.02
CA LYS A 121 3.55 -7.28 15.43
C LYS A 121 3.57 -5.90 16.11
N SER A 122 4.63 -5.11 15.90
CA SER A 122 4.75 -3.77 16.48
C SER A 122 3.66 -2.82 16.02
N LEU A 123 3.27 -2.87 14.74
CA LEU A 123 2.18 -2.06 14.18
C LEU A 123 0.82 -2.41 14.83
N ILE A 124 0.55 -3.70 15.03
CA ILE A 124 -0.71 -4.16 15.66
C ILE A 124 -0.72 -3.85 17.16
N GLU A 125 0.35 -4.17 17.90
CA GLU A 125 0.43 -3.92 19.34
C GLU A 125 0.48 -2.42 19.69
N GLY A 126 0.95 -1.59 18.75
CA GLY A 126 0.97 -0.13 18.88
C GLY A 126 -0.29 0.58 18.38
N ASP A 127 -1.34 -0.17 18.01
CA ASP A 127 -2.57 0.36 17.41
C ASP A 127 -2.32 1.23 16.16
N MET A 128 -1.23 0.93 15.42
CA MET A 128 -0.83 1.65 14.21
C MET A 128 -1.33 1.01 12.91
N LEU A 129 -1.88 -0.20 12.99
CA LEU A 129 -2.52 -0.90 11.86
C LEU A 129 -3.84 -1.52 12.31
N ILE A 130 -4.92 -1.09 11.67
CA ILE A 130 -6.26 -1.61 11.90
C ILE A 130 -6.56 -2.70 10.87
N VAL A 131 -6.96 -3.88 11.36
CA VAL A 131 -7.36 -5.03 10.54
C VAL A 131 -8.72 -5.53 11.05
N GLU A 132 -9.77 -5.31 10.26
CA GLU A 132 -11.14 -5.75 10.58
C GLU A 132 -11.57 -6.97 9.75
N ASP A 133 -10.72 -7.41 8.81
CA ASP A 133 -11.01 -8.53 7.93
C ASP A 133 -10.98 -9.88 8.69
N PHE A 134 -12.10 -10.59 8.66
CA PHE A 134 -12.28 -11.83 9.41
C PHE A 134 -11.28 -12.94 9.03
N ASP A 135 -11.04 -13.18 7.74
CA ASP A 135 -10.11 -14.23 7.30
C ASP A 135 -8.68 -13.94 7.75
N THR A 136 -8.25 -12.68 7.63
CA THR A 136 -6.92 -12.23 8.08
C THR A 136 -6.77 -12.40 9.59
N ILE A 137 -7.79 -12.05 10.38
CA ILE A 137 -7.80 -12.26 11.84
C ILE A 137 -7.71 -13.74 12.18
N GLN A 138 -8.43 -14.61 11.45
CA GLN A 138 -8.34 -16.06 11.61
C GLN A 138 -6.94 -16.60 11.32
N GLU A 139 -6.27 -16.07 10.29
CA GLU A 139 -4.89 -16.46 9.97
C GLU A 139 -3.91 -15.99 11.04
N PHE A 140 -4.08 -14.79 11.61
CA PHE A 140 -3.27 -14.32 12.76
C PHE A 140 -3.36 -15.27 13.95
N ALA A 141 -4.54 -15.80 14.25
CA ALA A 141 -4.75 -16.71 15.38
C ALA A 141 -3.98 -18.04 15.26
N VAL A 142 -3.57 -18.41 14.04
CA VAL A 142 -2.85 -19.66 13.75
C VAL A 142 -1.44 -19.45 13.23
N PHE A 143 -0.99 -18.21 13.10
CA PHE A 143 0.35 -17.85 12.64
C PHE A 143 1.33 -17.86 13.80
N CYS A 144 2.40 -18.63 13.71
CA CYS A 144 3.32 -18.80 14.82
C CYS A 144 4.78 -18.92 14.37
N ALA A 145 5.70 -18.70 15.31
CA ALA A 145 7.11 -18.92 15.09
C ALA A 145 7.40 -20.42 14.98
N LYS A 146 8.15 -20.81 13.95
CA LYS A 146 8.60 -22.19 13.73
C LYS A 146 10.09 -22.22 13.38
N GLY A 147 10.90 -22.59 14.34
CA GLY A 147 12.37 -22.57 14.22
C GLY A 147 12.88 -21.14 13.98
N LYS A 148 13.43 -20.88 12.80
CA LYS A 148 13.94 -19.55 12.40
C LYS A 148 12.99 -18.77 11.50
N SER A 149 11.76 -19.27 11.29
CA SER A 149 10.77 -18.68 10.41
C SER A 149 9.42 -18.54 11.12
N TYR A 150 8.42 -18.07 10.39
CA TYR A 150 7.04 -17.95 10.84
C TYR A 150 6.15 -18.59 9.78
N GLU A 151 5.15 -19.33 10.20
CA GLU A 151 4.18 -19.97 9.31
C GLU A 151 2.89 -20.29 10.07
N ALA A 152 1.82 -20.59 9.34
CA ALA A 152 0.60 -21.10 9.94
C ALA A 152 0.82 -22.51 10.51
N VAL A 153 0.03 -22.88 11.53
CA VAL A 153 0.00 -24.25 12.03
C VAL A 153 -0.40 -25.20 10.92
N LYS A 154 0.06 -26.47 11.01
CA LYS A 154 -0.14 -27.47 9.96
C LYS A 154 -1.61 -27.58 9.52
N GLY A 155 -1.86 -27.45 8.22
CA GLY A 155 -3.19 -27.55 7.60
C GLY A 155 -3.99 -26.24 7.65
N LYS A 156 -3.36 -25.15 8.00
CA LYS A 156 -3.91 -23.79 7.90
C LYS A 156 -3.09 -22.96 6.90
N THR A 157 -3.63 -21.82 6.51
CA THR A 157 -3.02 -20.86 5.58
C THR A 157 -2.55 -19.62 6.30
N ASP A 158 -1.57 -18.92 5.74
CA ASP A 158 -1.01 -17.64 6.23
C ASP A 158 -0.87 -16.59 5.11
N ASP A 159 -1.52 -16.81 3.98
CA ASP A 159 -1.35 -16.00 2.77
C ASP A 159 -1.79 -14.53 3.00
N CYS A 160 -2.89 -14.29 3.73
CA CYS A 160 -3.33 -12.94 4.09
C CYS A 160 -2.34 -12.27 5.05
N VAL A 161 -1.84 -13.01 6.04
CA VAL A 161 -0.84 -12.52 6.97
C VAL A 161 0.46 -12.22 6.23
N MET A 162 0.85 -13.06 5.26
CA MET A 162 2.05 -12.85 4.46
C MET A 162 1.98 -11.57 3.62
N ALA A 163 0.83 -11.25 3.03
CA ALA A 163 0.64 -9.97 2.34
C ALA A 163 0.85 -8.78 3.30
N LEU A 164 0.38 -8.87 4.55
CA LEU A 164 0.62 -7.84 5.57
C LEU A 164 2.06 -7.83 6.11
N VAL A 165 2.74 -8.98 6.14
CA VAL A 165 4.17 -9.07 6.48
C VAL A 165 5.01 -8.30 5.44
N VAL A 166 4.67 -8.43 4.15
CA VAL A 166 5.30 -7.65 3.06
C VAL A 166 5.05 -6.15 3.25
N PHE A 167 3.82 -5.77 3.61
CA PHE A 167 3.51 -4.36 3.94
C PHE A 167 4.35 -3.86 5.12
N ALA A 168 4.36 -4.58 6.23
CA ALA A 168 5.05 -4.15 7.45
C ALA A 168 6.58 -4.09 7.27
N TRP A 169 7.13 -4.94 6.41
CA TRP A 169 8.51 -4.83 6.00
C TRP A 169 8.74 -3.54 5.18
N PHE A 170 7.88 -3.25 4.19
CA PHE A 170 7.95 -2.04 3.37
C PHE A 170 7.76 -0.77 4.20
N ALA A 171 6.82 -0.78 5.16
CA ALA A 171 6.56 0.36 6.04
C ALA A 171 7.76 0.76 6.93
N ASN A 172 8.75 -0.13 7.08
CA ASN A 172 9.99 0.15 7.81
C ASN A 172 11.11 0.70 6.90
N GLU A 173 10.91 0.75 5.60
CA GLU A 173 11.92 1.25 4.67
C GLU A 173 11.88 2.79 4.60
N PRO A 174 13.04 3.45 4.47
CA PRO A 174 13.11 4.92 4.39
C PRO A 174 12.23 5.51 3.28
N TYR A 175 12.14 4.81 2.16
CA TYR A 175 11.31 5.24 1.02
C TYR A 175 9.83 5.35 1.38
N PHE A 176 9.32 4.49 2.25
CA PHE A 176 7.93 4.57 2.72
C PHE A 176 7.68 5.86 3.50
N ALA A 177 8.57 6.21 4.42
CA ALA A 177 8.46 7.45 5.19
C ALA A 177 8.49 8.70 4.28
N GLU A 178 9.40 8.73 3.30
CA GLU A 178 9.47 9.82 2.31
C GLU A 178 8.18 9.91 1.47
N MET A 179 7.62 8.77 1.06
CA MET A 179 6.37 8.71 0.30
C MET A 179 5.18 9.24 1.12
N VAL A 180 5.05 8.85 2.37
CA VAL A 180 3.97 9.31 3.26
C VAL A 180 4.12 10.81 3.54
N ASP A 181 5.32 11.30 3.84
CA ASP A 181 5.58 12.72 4.06
C ASP A 181 5.24 13.60 2.84
N LEU A 182 5.56 13.12 1.63
CA LEU A 182 5.21 13.81 0.39
C LEU A 182 3.69 13.86 0.17
N ASN A 183 2.98 12.77 0.46
CA ASN A 183 1.51 12.73 0.37
C ASN A 183 0.85 13.71 1.35
N VAL A 184 1.28 13.74 2.60
CA VAL A 184 0.77 14.69 3.61
C VAL A 184 0.97 16.14 3.16
N ARG A 185 2.16 16.48 2.64
CA ARG A 185 2.43 17.83 2.13
C ARG A 185 1.55 18.19 0.94
N ASN A 186 1.30 17.25 0.02
CA ASN A 186 0.43 17.48 -1.13
C ASN A 186 -1.02 17.70 -0.68
N ILE A 187 -1.55 16.87 0.22
CA ILE A 187 -2.90 17.01 0.77
C ILE A 187 -3.05 18.37 1.46
N LEU A 188 -2.09 18.79 2.29
CA LEU A 188 -2.13 20.08 2.96
C LEU A 188 -2.10 21.25 1.96
N ARG A 189 -1.30 21.15 0.90
CA ARG A 189 -1.26 22.18 -0.16
C ARG A 189 -2.60 22.28 -0.86
N ASP A 190 -3.18 21.14 -1.29
CA ASP A 190 -4.46 21.10 -2.00
C ASP A 190 -5.62 21.63 -1.11
N GLN A 191 -5.58 21.37 0.19
CA GLN A 191 -6.52 21.95 1.16
C GLN A 191 -6.36 23.48 1.26
N LEU A 192 -5.12 23.97 1.33
CA LEU A 192 -4.86 25.41 1.38
C LEU A 192 -5.29 26.13 0.10
N GLU A 193 -5.06 25.52 -1.06
CA GLU A 193 -5.50 26.04 -2.36
C GLU A 193 -7.04 26.10 -2.44
N SER A 194 -7.73 25.03 -2.00
CA SER A 194 -9.21 25.00 -1.99
C SER A 194 -9.80 26.03 -1.01
N MET A 195 -9.18 26.25 0.14
CA MET A 195 -9.59 27.29 1.10
C MET A 195 -9.38 28.70 0.51
N ALA A 196 -8.26 28.93 -0.17
CA ALA A 196 -7.98 30.22 -0.83
C ALA A 196 -8.97 30.53 -1.98
N GLU A 197 -9.36 29.50 -2.75
CA GLU A 197 -10.40 29.64 -3.78
C GLU A 197 -11.77 29.98 -3.16
N PHE A 198 -12.12 29.37 -2.03
CA PHE A 198 -13.37 29.65 -1.32
C PHE A 198 -13.38 31.08 -0.75
N ASP A 199 -12.28 31.54 -0.18
CA ASP A 199 -12.14 32.93 0.31
C ASP A 199 -12.26 33.95 -0.83
N MET A 200 -11.73 33.66 -2.03
CA MET A 200 -11.89 34.52 -3.21
C MET A 200 -13.36 34.59 -3.68
N LEU A 201 -14.12 33.50 -3.56
CA LEU A 201 -15.53 33.48 -3.89
C LEU A 201 -16.38 34.30 -2.92
N THR A 202 -16.02 34.37 -1.64
CA THR A 202 -16.74 35.14 -0.63
C THR A 202 -16.55 36.65 -0.78
N VAL A 203 -15.46 37.11 -1.39
CA VAL A 203 -15.20 38.53 -1.64
C VAL A 203 -16.09 39.13 -2.75
N TYR A 204 -16.69 38.26 -3.59
CA TYR A 204 -17.57 38.70 -4.70
C TYR A 204 -19.06 38.72 -4.38
N PHE A 205 -19.49 38.36 -3.19
CA PHE A 205 -20.85 38.56 -2.74
C PHE A 205 -21.01 39.98 -2.15
N ASP A 206 -21.16 40.98 -3.03
CA ASP A 206 -21.76 42.26 -2.69
C ASP A 206 -23.23 41.97 -2.33
N ASP A 207 -23.64 42.18 -1.12
CA ASP A 207 -24.99 41.96 -0.62
C ASP A 207 -26.00 42.98 -1.16
N GLY A 208 -25.56 43.91 -2.01
CA GLY A 208 -26.42 44.88 -2.66
C GLY A 208 -27.17 45.85 -1.73
N LEU A 209 -26.77 45.89 -0.46
CA LEU A 209 -27.27 46.86 0.51
C LEU A 209 -26.58 48.22 0.30
N ASP A 210 -27.14 48.98 -0.62
CA ASP A 210 -26.77 50.39 -0.83
C ASP A 210 -27.18 51.23 0.40
N THR A 211 -26.21 51.48 1.25
CA THR A 211 -26.35 52.36 2.43
C THR A 211 -26.15 53.82 2.03
N SER A 212 -26.77 54.27 0.94
CA SER A 212 -26.90 55.70 0.69
C SER A 212 -27.98 56.26 1.62
N ALA A 213 -27.55 56.76 2.74
CA ALA A 213 -28.39 57.52 3.67
C ALA A 213 -28.97 58.72 2.94
N GLU A 214 -30.29 58.72 2.70
CA GLU A 214 -31.03 59.94 2.35
C GLU A 214 -30.91 60.94 3.50
N THR A 215 -30.13 61.99 3.29
CA THR A 215 -30.24 63.21 4.07
C THR A 215 -31.46 63.96 3.64
N LEU A 216 -32.54 63.91 4.43
CA LEU A 216 -33.70 64.82 4.26
C LEU A 216 -33.27 66.25 4.58
N PRO A 217 -33.61 67.24 3.73
CA PRO A 217 -33.41 68.64 4.09
C PRO A 217 -34.53 69.12 5.02
N ILE A 218 -34.15 69.97 5.95
CA ILE A 218 -35.01 70.74 6.86
C ILE A 218 -35.70 71.88 6.10
#